data_7454e00d5da00e6df5646df40546fa29
#
_entry.id   7454e00d5da00e6df5646df40546fa29
#
_cell.length_a   1.000
_cell.length_b   1.000
_cell.length_c   1.000
_cell.angle_alpha   90.00
_cell.angle_beta   90.00
_cell.angle_gamma   90.00
#
_symmetry.space_group_name_H-M   'P 1'
#
loop_
_entity.id
_entity.type
_entity.pdbx_description
1 polymer ?
#
loop_
_entity_poly.entity_id
_entity_poly.type
_entity_poly.pdbx_seq_one_letter_code
_entity_poly.pdbx_strand_id
1 'polypeptide(L)' 'MTKDKLEYQFKKAFLEQESDKYVDYLCEPRTKPEVYAAIEKIALIQLQIKNCDDIIYTANIPEFDDPLF' A
#
# COMPACT_ATOMS: atom_id res chain seq x y z
N MET A 1 13.77 11.84 11.54
CA MET A 1 13.08 11.21 10.42
C MET A 1 13.90 11.29 9.15
N THR A 2 13.96 10.23 8.42
CA THR A 2 14.72 10.20 7.20
C THR A 2 13.87 10.61 6.01
N LYS A 3 14.55 11.07 4.97
CA LYS A 3 13.89 11.40 3.73
C LYS A 3 13.19 10.20 3.13
N ASP A 4 13.80 9.03 3.25
CA ASP A 4 13.22 7.79 2.72
C ASP A 4 11.89 7.47 3.36
N LYS A 5 11.79 7.63 4.66
CA LYS A 5 10.53 7.37 5.35
C LYS A 5 9.43 8.29 4.83
N LEU A 6 9.74 9.56 4.63
CA LEU A 6 8.77 10.52 4.13
C LEU A 6 8.31 10.15 2.73
N GLU A 7 9.26 9.72 1.89
CA GLU A 7 8.91 9.28 0.54
C GLU A 7 7.94 8.12 0.56
N TYR A 8 8.17 7.14 1.43
CA TYR A 8 7.29 5.98 1.51
C TYR A 8 5.93 6.33 2.07
N GLN A 9 5.86 7.32 2.94
CA GLN A 9 4.56 7.79 3.43
C GLN A 9 3.74 8.41 2.31
N PHE A 10 4.37 9.23 1.47
CA PHE A 10 3.70 9.81 0.31
C PHE A 10 3.29 8.74 -0.69
N LYS A 11 4.16 7.78 -0.92
CA LYS A 11 3.87 6.68 -1.84
C LYS A 11 2.68 5.88 -1.35
N LYS A 12 2.63 5.60 -0.06
CA LYS A 12 1.52 4.88 0.54
C LYS A 12 0.21 5.64 0.35
N ALA A 13 0.22 6.95 0.62
CA ALA A 13 -0.98 7.76 0.46
C ALA A 13 -1.47 7.74 -0.99
N PHE A 14 -0.54 7.81 -1.95
CA PHE A 14 -0.90 7.72 -3.36
C PHE A 14 -1.53 6.38 -3.69
N LEU A 15 -0.94 5.30 -3.19
CA LEU A 15 -1.47 3.96 -3.42
C LEU A 15 -2.87 3.79 -2.83
N GLU A 16 -3.10 4.38 -1.66
CA GLU A 16 -4.42 4.34 -1.05
C GLU A 16 -5.46 5.04 -1.92
N GLN A 17 -5.10 6.17 -2.51
CA GLN A 17 -6.00 6.87 -3.43
C GLN A 17 -6.30 6.02 -4.66
N GLU A 18 -5.29 5.34 -5.18
CA GLU A 18 -5.49 4.47 -6.33
C GLU A 18 -6.43 3.33 -5.99
N SER A 19 -6.26 2.73 -4.83
CA SER A 19 -7.14 1.66 -4.38
C SER A 19 -8.59 2.15 -4.30
N ASP A 20 -8.79 3.34 -3.75
CA ASP A 20 -10.13 3.91 -3.63
C ASP A 20 -10.79 4.09 -4.98
N LYS A 21 -10.03 4.48 -5.99
CA LYS A 21 -10.57 4.63 -7.33
C LYS A 21 -11.12 3.31 -7.87
N TYR A 22 -10.42 2.22 -7.61
CA TYR A 22 -10.89 0.91 -8.07
C TYR A 22 -12.08 0.45 -7.26
N VAL A 23 -12.15 0.78 -5.97
CA VAL A 23 -13.33 0.46 -5.16
C VAL A 23 -14.53 1.20 -5.72
N ASP A 24 -14.40 2.49 -6.04
CA ASP A 24 -15.47 3.25 -6.66
C ASP A 24 -15.90 2.66 -7.99
N TYR A 25 -14.91 2.23 -8.77
CA TYR A 25 -15.18 1.58 -10.05
C TYR A 25 -16.08 0.35 -9.87
N LEU A 26 -15.83 -0.43 -8.81
CA LEU A 26 -16.59 -1.64 -8.53
C LEU A 26 -17.97 -1.35 -7.94
N CYS A 27 -18.24 -0.13 -7.52
CA CYS A 27 -19.57 0.22 -7.01
C CYS A 27 -20.62 0.29 -8.11
N GLU A 28 -20.20 0.37 -9.35
CA GLU A 28 -21.12 0.38 -10.50
C GLU A 28 -21.20 -1.01 -11.12
N PRO A 29 -22.31 -1.32 -11.82
CA PRO A 29 -22.41 -2.62 -12.48
C PRO A 29 -21.30 -2.81 -13.51
N ARG A 30 -20.62 -3.92 -13.44
CA ARG A 30 -19.53 -4.25 -14.33
C ARG A 30 -19.62 -5.70 -14.76
N THR A 31 -19.01 -6.04 -15.88
CA THR A 31 -18.93 -7.42 -16.30
C THR A 31 -17.94 -8.18 -15.42
N LYS A 32 -18.04 -9.52 -15.42
CA LYS A 32 -17.14 -10.33 -14.62
C LYS A 32 -15.67 -10.07 -14.93
N PRO A 33 -15.24 -10.03 -16.20
CA PRO A 33 -13.83 -9.72 -16.49
C PRO A 33 -13.38 -8.39 -15.93
N GLU A 34 -14.26 -7.38 -15.99
CA GLU A 34 -13.93 -6.06 -15.45
C GLU A 34 -13.77 -6.11 -13.93
N VAL A 35 -14.68 -6.84 -13.27
CA VAL A 35 -14.60 -6.98 -11.82
C VAL A 35 -13.30 -7.69 -11.41
N TYR A 36 -12.99 -8.80 -12.07
CA TYR A 36 -11.78 -9.54 -11.75
C TYR A 36 -10.52 -8.71 -12.00
N ALA A 37 -10.48 -7.95 -13.07
CA ALA A 37 -9.34 -7.09 -13.36
C ALA A 37 -9.16 -6.04 -12.28
N ALA A 38 -10.26 -5.44 -11.83
CA ALA A 38 -10.19 -4.44 -10.77
C ALA A 38 -9.74 -5.05 -9.45
N ILE A 39 -10.25 -6.25 -9.14
CA ILE A 39 -9.85 -6.93 -7.91
C ILE A 39 -8.36 -7.25 -7.91
N GLU A 40 -7.83 -7.69 -9.06
CA GLU A 40 -6.41 -7.94 -9.17
C GLU A 40 -5.59 -6.68 -8.92
N LYS A 41 -6.03 -5.56 -9.50
CA LYS A 41 -5.33 -4.28 -9.28
C LYS A 41 -5.37 -3.88 -7.82
N ILE A 42 -6.52 -4.03 -7.18
CA ILE A 42 -6.65 -3.69 -5.77
C ILE A 42 -5.72 -4.57 -4.93
N ALA A 43 -5.65 -5.87 -5.24
CA ALA A 43 -4.78 -6.78 -4.51
C ALA A 43 -3.31 -6.37 -4.64
N LEU A 44 -2.88 -6.00 -5.83
CA LEU A 44 -1.51 -5.55 -6.05
C LEU A 44 -1.23 -4.25 -5.29
N ILE A 45 -2.18 -3.32 -5.32
CA ILE A 45 -2.02 -2.06 -4.61
C ILE A 45 -1.94 -2.31 -3.11
N GLN A 46 -2.79 -3.19 -2.58
CA GLN A 46 -2.76 -3.52 -1.16
C GLN A 46 -1.43 -4.14 -0.75
N LEU A 47 -0.88 -4.99 -1.60
CA LEU A 47 0.43 -5.58 -1.32
C LEU A 47 1.51 -4.50 -1.27
N GLN A 48 1.47 -3.55 -2.19
CA GLN A 48 2.43 -2.46 -2.21
C GLN A 48 2.26 -1.56 -0.99
N ILE A 49 1.03 -1.32 -0.56
CA ILE A 49 0.78 -0.53 0.65
C ILE A 49 1.38 -1.25 1.85
N LYS A 50 1.20 -2.55 1.94
CA LYS A 50 1.77 -3.32 3.04
C LYS A 50 3.29 -3.21 3.05
N ASN A 51 3.90 -3.31 1.87
CA ASN A 51 5.35 -3.16 1.77
C ASN A 51 5.81 -1.79 2.25
N CYS A 52 5.07 -0.74 1.89
CA CYS A 52 5.38 0.60 2.34
C CYS A 52 5.24 0.72 3.86
N ASP A 53 4.19 0.13 4.42
CA ASP A 53 3.98 0.10 5.85
C ASP A 53 5.14 -0.59 6.57
N ASP A 54 5.57 -1.72 6.03
CA ASP A 54 6.67 -2.47 6.62
C ASP A 54 7.96 -1.64 6.63
N ILE A 55 8.21 -0.93 5.55
CA ILE A 55 9.39 -0.08 5.44
C ILE A 55 9.30 1.08 6.42
N ILE A 56 8.14 1.72 6.51
CA ILE A 56 7.93 2.83 7.42
C ILE A 56 8.10 2.36 8.85
N TYR A 57 7.51 1.21 9.17
CA TYR A 57 7.61 0.65 10.51
C TYR A 57 9.06 0.33 10.86
N THR A 58 9.77 -0.30 9.93
CA THR A 58 11.17 -0.65 10.14
C THR A 58 12.02 0.59 10.37
N ALA A 59 11.73 1.66 9.65
CA ALA A 59 12.48 2.91 9.80
C ALA A 59 12.27 3.55 11.18
N ASN A 60 11.20 3.18 11.87
CA ASN A 60 10.93 3.69 13.21
C ASN A 60 11.58 2.86 14.31
N ILE A 61 12.09 1.68 13.98
CA ILE A 61 12.71 0.80 14.96
C ILE A 61 14.16 1.22 15.14
N PRO A 62 14.61 1.41 16.38
CA PRO A 62 16.01 1.74 16.62
C PRO A 62 16.93 0.65 16.09
N GLU A 63 18.04 1.04 15.53
CA GLU A 63 18.94 0.08 14.91
C GLU A 63 19.56 -0.87 15.91
N PHE A 64 19.85 -0.40 17.10
CA PHE A 64 20.51 -1.19 18.12
C PHE A 64 19.61 -2.23 18.73
N ASP A 65 18.44 -2.19 18.36
CA ASP A 65 17.51 -3.17 18.89
C ASP A 65 17.90 -4.52 18.50
N ASP A 66 18.33 -5.09 18.69
CA ASP A 66 18.58 -6.16 18.47
C ASP A 66 18.40 -7.15 19.11
N PRO A 67 18.55 -7.34 19.30
CA PRO A 67 18.37 -8.15 19.72
C PRO A 67 18.62 -9.06 20.14
N LEU A 68 18.64 -9.15 20.41
CA LEU A 68 18.82 -9.77 20.75
C LEU A 68 18.64 -10.50 20.79
N PHE A 69 18.63 -10.42 20.63
CA PHE A 69 18.42 -10.89 20.53
C PHE A 69 18.75 -11.30 20.39
#